data_a9ae2226856d4bcb481203f8ab8da955
#
_entry.id   a9ae2226856d4bcb481203f8ab8da955
#
_cell.length_a   1.000
_cell.length_b   1.000
_cell.length_c   1.000
_cell.angle_alpha   90.00
_cell.angle_beta   90.00
_cell.angle_gamma   90.00
#
_symmetry.space_group_name_H-M   'P 1'
#
loop_
_entity.id
_entity.type
_entity.pdbx_description
1 polymer ?
#
loop_
_entity_poly.entity_id
_entity_poly.type
_entity_poly.pdbx_seq_one_letter_code
_entity_poly.pdbx_strand_id
1 'polypeptide(L)'
;MGSEMCIRDRGYTFIHPFNDEDVIAGQGTIGLEILDQIPDVDVVIVPIGGGGLISGVAFAIKELNPNVKVYGVQATGAPSMLKSIDDGKIEKLDSVSTIADGIAVKEPGDITFAMCQKYVDGIVTVSDDEIAAAILALIEQQKLITEGAGAVSVAAAMFNKVDVKGKKVCCLLSGGNIDVTILSRVIKRGLLKSGRTYSLTIELLDKPGQLKGVADIIAKEGGNVISIHHERASEGSDINGCYLRIVLETKNFDHIAQIKKALTDAGFIIKSY
;
A
#
# COMPACT_ATOMS: atom_id res chain seq x y z
N MET A 1 -10.86 2.16 -20.24
CA MET A 1 -10.06 2.78 -21.32
C MET A 1 -10.40 2.10 -22.63
N GLY A 2 -10.75 2.84 -23.69
CA GLY A 2 -10.92 2.28 -25.03
C GLY A 2 -9.57 1.72 -25.50
N SER A 3 -9.57 0.61 -26.23
CA SER A 3 -8.35 0.10 -26.82
C SER A 3 -7.80 1.13 -27.82
N GLU A 4 -6.49 1.20 -28.00
CA GLU A 4 -5.81 2.03 -29.00
C GLU A 4 -6.48 1.94 -30.37
N MET A 5 -6.89 0.72 -30.75
CA MET A 5 -7.62 0.45 -31.98
C MET A 5 -8.94 1.22 -32.08
N CYS A 6 -9.74 1.28 -30.99
CA CYS A 6 -11.00 2.06 -30.98
C CYS A 6 -10.79 3.56 -31.10
N ILE A 7 -9.66 4.10 -30.67
CA ILE A 7 -9.29 5.51 -30.78
C ILE A 7 -8.94 5.82 -32.24
N ARG A 8 -8.09 5.01 -32.86
CA ARG A 8 -7.64 5.16 -34.26
C ARG A 8 -8.79 4.95 -35.26
N ASP A 9 -9.65 3.97 -35.05
CA ASP A 9 -10.81 3.70 -35.92
C ASP A 9 -11.82 4.85 -35.99
N ARG A 10 -11.83 5.71 -34.96
CA ARG A 10 -12.69 6.91 -34.92
C ARG A 10 -12.01 8.16 -35.47
N GLY A 11 -10.78 8.06 -36.00
CA GLY A 11 -10.03 9.17 -36.57
C GLY A 11 -9.42 10.12 -35.52
N TYR A 12 -9.32 9.72 -34.25
CA TYR A 12 -8.66 10.49 -33.21
C TYR A 12 -7.15 10.24 -33.21
N THR A 13 -6.38 11.24 -32.85
CA THR A 13 -4.94 11.11 -32.63
C THR A 13 -4.70 10.32 -31.34
N PHE A 14 -4.00 9.21 -31.43
CA PHE A 14 -3.55 8.47 -30.24
C PHE A 14 -2.30 9.13 -29.66
N ILE A 15 -2.38 9.55 -28.40
CA ILE A 15 -1.24 10.05 -27.62
C ILE A 15 -0.88 8.94 -26.62
N HIS A 16 0.37 8.49 -26.66
CA HIS A 16 0.82 7.42 -25.76
C HIS A 16 0.88 7.95 -24.32
N PRO A 17 0.30 7.25 -23.33
CA PRO A 17 0.12 7.78 -21.98
C PRO A 17 1.42 8.02 -21.20
N PHE A 18 2.55 7.46 -21.63
CA PHE A 18 3.84 7.63 -20.96
C PHE A 18 5.05 7.61 -21.90
N ASN A 19 4.97 7.00 -23.09
CA ASN A 19 6.07 6.86 -24.02
C ASN A 19 5.93 7.86 -25.17
N ASP A 20 5.92 9.13 -24.82
CA ASP A 20 5.70 10.27 -25.71
C ASP A 20 6.46 11.47 -25.12
N GLU A 21 7.24 12.15 -25.97
CA GLU A 21 8.13 13.23 -25.53
C GLU A 21 7.36 14.43 -24.97
N ASP A 22 6.22 14.79 -25.56
CA ASP A 22 5.39 15.90 -25.09
C ASP A 22 4.74 15.58 -23.73
N VAL A 23 4.30 14.32 -23.55
CA VAL A 23 3.78 13.84 -22.27
C VAL A 23 4.88 13.87 -21.21
N ILE A 24 6.08 13.38 -21.51
CA ILE A 24 7.24 13.41 -20.60
C ILE A 24 7.61 14.85 -20.24
N ALA A 25 7.65 15.75 -21.21
CA ALA A 25 7.94 17.17 -20.98
C ALA A 25 6.90 17.81 -20.06
N GLY A 26 5.61 17.50 -20.26
CA GLY A 26 4.54 17.95 -19.37
C GLY A 26 4.72 17.46 -17.93
N GLN A 27 5.13 16.21 -17.72
CA GLN A 27 5.44 15.68 -16.38
C GLN A 27 6.67 16.35 -15.74
N GLY A 28 7.62 16.85 -16.57
CA GLY A 28 8.79 17.57 -16.09
C GLY A 28 8.47 18.84 -15.31
N THR A 29 7.32 19.48 -15.57
CA THR A 29 6.89 20.67 -14.82
C THR A 29 6.78 20.41 -13.31
N ILE A 30 6.44 19.19 -12.90
CA ILE A 30 6.41 18.77 -11.49
C ILE A 30 7.80 18.89 -10.87
N GLY A 31 8.85 18.49 -11.60
CA GLY A 31 10.23 18.62 -11.13
C GLY A 31 10.64 20.09 -10.92
N LEU A 32 10.19 20.98 -11.80
CA LEU A 32 10.42 22.43 -11.65
C LEU A 32 9.73 22.98 -10.41
N GLU A 33 8.47 22.62 -10.18
CA GLU A 33 7.70 23.06 -9.01
C GLU A 33 8.30 22.50 -7.70
N ILE A 34 8.79 21.27 -7.68
CA ILE A 34 9.47 20.69 -6.49
C ILE A 34 10.71 21.52 -6.14
N LEU A 35 11.55 21.87 -7.11
CA LEU A 35 12.76 22.66 -6.88
C LEU A 35 12.45 24.10 -6.45
N ASP A 36 11.35 24.68 -6.95
CA ASP A 36 10.90 26.01 -6.54
C ASP A 36 10.35 26.01 -5.10
N GLN A 37 9.52 25.02 -4.75
CA GLN A 37 8.88 24.94 -3.44
C GLN A 37 9.80 24.40 -2.34
N ILE A 38 10.76 23.55 -2.69
CA ILE A 38 11.71 22.93 -1.77
C ILE A 38 13.14 23.06 -2.34
N PRO A 39 13.74 24.27 -2.32
CA PRO A 39 15.03 24.51 -2.97
C PRO A 39 16.20 23.68 -2.43
N ASP A 40 16.06 23.18 -1.19
CA ASP A 40 17.06 22.36 -0.49
C ASP A 40 16.59 20.90 -0.32
N VAL A 41 15.79 20.38 -1.27
CA VAL A 41 15.42 18.96 -1.32
C VAL A 41 16.64 18.08 -1.58
N ASP A 42 16.79 17.02 -0.81
CA ASP A 42 17.88 16.05 -1.00
C ASP A 42 17.46 14.86 -1.85
N VAL A 43 16.20 14.41 -1.67
CA VAL A 43 15.67 13.18 -2.29
C VAL A 43 14.25 13.40 -2.79
N VAL A 44 13.99 12.98 -4.01
CA VAL A 44 12.64 12.93 -4.59
C VAL A 44 12.28 11.48 -4.92
N ILE A 45 11.13 11.01 -4.44
CA ILE A 45 10.65 9.63 -4.63
C ILE A 45 9.39 9.67 -5.51
N VAL A 46 9.44 8.97 -6.65
CA VAL A 46 8.44 9.07 -7.73
C VAL A 46 7.89 7.69 -8.08
N PRO A 47 6.56 7.53 -8.23
CA PRO A 47 5.96 6.29 -8.73
C PRO A 47 6.40 5.98 -10.16
N ILE A 48 6.59 4.69 -10.48
CA ILE A 48 6.88 4.20 -11.82
C ILE A 48 5.84 3.17 -12.27
N GLY A 49 5.05 3.50 -13.30
CA GLY A 49 4.38 2.54 -14.14
C GLY A 49 5.16 2.32 -15.43
N GLY A 50 4.74 2.92 -16.53
CA GLY A 50 5.47 2.91 -17.80
C GLY A 50 6.66 3.87 -17.89
N GLY A 51 6.88 4.71 -16.88
CA GLY A 51 8.06 5.56 -16.75
C GLY A 51 7.88 7.04 -17.15
N GLY A 52 6.73 7.45 -17.72
CA GLY A 52 6.55 8.83 -18.21
C GLY A 52 6.71 9.89 -17.14
N LEU A 53 6.07 9.69 -15.97
CA LEU A 53 6.13 10.63 -14.86
C LEU A 53 7.56 10.82 -14.35
N ILE A 54 8.24 9.73 -13.99
CA ILE A 54 9.60 9.81 -13.45
C ILE A 54 10.61 10.32 -14.46
N SER A 55 10.44 10.00 -15.76
CA SER A 55 11.30 10.48 -16.81
C SER A 55 11.31 12.01 -16.87
N GLY A 56 10.13 12.63 -16.88
CA GLY A 56 10.02 14.09 -16.90
C GLY A 56 10.53 14.73 -15.61
N VAL A 57 10.11 14.22 -14.45
CA VAL A 57 10.53 14.74 -13.14
C VAL A 57 12.04 14.63 -12.96
N ALA A 58 12.62 13.44 -13.23
CA ALA A 58 14.07 13.21 -13.07
C ALA A 58 14.89 14.06 -14.03
N PHE A 59 14.47 14.16 -15.29
CA PHE A 59 15.13 15.04 -16.27
C PHE A 59 15.19 16.48 -15.77
N ALA A 60 14.04 17.07 -15.43
CA ALA A 60 13.97 18.46 -14.99
C ALA A 60 14.83 18.71 -13.74
N ILE A 61 14.78 17.81 -12.76
CA ILE A 61 15.57 17.92 -11.54
C ILE A 61 17.07 17.79 -11.83
N LYS A 62 17.49 16.80 -12.59
CA LYS A 62 18.93 16.53 -12.82
C LYS A 62 19.60 17.60 -13.68
N GLU A 63 18.87 18.20 -14.63
CA GLU A 63 19.43 19.29 -15.44
C GLU A 63 19.59 20.61 -14.65
N LEU A 64 18.76 20.83 -13.62
CA LEU A 64 18.83 22.05 -12.80
C LEU A 64 19.63 21.86 -11.50
N ASN A 65 19.53 20.70 -10.84
CA ASN A 65 20.25 20.38 -9.63
C ASN A 65 20.64 18.88 -9.60
N PRO A 66 21.80 18.52 -10.18
CA PRO A 66 22.25 17.11 -10.28
C PRO A 66 22.56 16.45 -8.94
N ASN A 67 22.67 17.22 -7.85
CA ASN A 67 22.92 16.68 -6.51
C ASN A 67 21.68 16.02 -5.90
N VAL A 68 20.48 16.44 -6.28
CA VAL A 68 19.22 15.86 -5.80
C VAL A 68 19.11 14.42 -6.30
N LYS A 69 18.84 13.50 -5.38
CA LYS A 69 18.65 12.09 -5.71
C LYS A 69 17.20 11.82 -6.10
N VAL A 70 16.99 11.15 -7.23
CA VAL A 70 15.67 10.78 -7.71
C VAL A 70 15.54 9.26 -7.70
N TYR A 71 14.63 8.75 -6.87
CA TYR A 71 14.33 7.31 -6.77
C TYR A 71 12.97 6.99 -7.34
N GLY A 72 12.91 5.92 -8.11
CA GLY A 72 11.67 5.36 -8.61
C GLY A 72 11.10 4.28 -7.72
N VAL A 73 9.77 4.16 -7.67
CA VAL A 73 9.11 3.11 -6.89
C VAL A 73 8.11 2.37 -7.75
N GLN A 74 8.21 1.04 -7.77
CA GLN A 74 7.25 0.14 -8.39
C GLN A 74 6.57 -0.75 -7.34
N ALA A 75 5.41 -1.29 -7.67
CA ALA A 75 4.83 -2.38 -6.89
C ALA A 75 5.61 -3.67 -7.15
N THR A 76 5.83 -4.46 -6.09
CA THR A 76 6.51 -5.78 -6.20
C THR A 76 5.81 -6.71 -7.20
N GLY A 77 4.49 -6.58 -7.36
CA GLY A 77 3.69 -7.33 -8.33
C GLY A 77 3.73 -6.80 -9.77
N ALA A 78 4.45 -5.68 -10.04
CA ALA A 78 4.58 -5.08 -11.37
C ALA A 78 5.93 -4.38 -11.58
N PRO A 79 7.11 -5.04 -11.39
CA PRO A 79 8.42 -4.42 -11.40
C PRO A 79 9.04 -4.37 -12.81
N SER A 80 8.28 -3.98 -13.84
CA SER A 80 8.73 -4.05 -15.24
C SER A 80 9.94 -3.16 -15.54
N MET A 81 9.97 -1.93 -15.03
CA MET A 81 11.10 -1.01 -15.25
C MET A 81 12.34 -1.46 -14.47
N LEU A 82 12.20 -1.88 -13.20
CA LEU A 82 13.32 -2.39 -12.41
C LEU A 82 13.98 -3.57 -13.10
N LYS A 83 13.18 -4.57 -13.51
CA LYS A 83 13.68 -5.74 -14.22
C LYS A 83 14.39 -5.36 -15.53
N SER A 84 13.82 -4.41 -16.28
CA SER A 84 14.42 -3.92 -17.53
C SER A 84 15.77 -3.23 -17.29
N ILE A 85 15.89 -2.44 -16.22
CA ILE A 85 17.16 -1.77 -15.84
C ILE A 85 18.20 -2.80 -15.41
N ASP A 86 17.84 -3.78 -14.59
CA ASP A 86 18.73 -4.85 -14.12
C ASP A 86 19.24 -5.71 -15.27
N ASP A 87 18.38 -6.04 -16.25
CA ASP A 87 18.72 -6.84 -17.43
C ASP A 87 19.39 -6.02 -18.57
N GLY A 88 19.43 -4.69 -18.42
CA GLY A 88 19.99 -3.76 -19.43
C GLY A 88 19.21 -3.67 -20.74
N LYS A 89 17.99 -4.19 -20.79
CA LYS A 89 17.09 -4.20 -21.95
C LYS A 89 15.64 -4.18 -21.51
N ILE A 90 14.75 -3.73 -22.38
CA ILE A 90 13.31 -3.73 -22.08
C ILE A 90 12.81 -5.16 -21.94
N GLU A 91 12.25 -5.45 -20.78
CA GLU A 91 11.63 -6.73 -20.43
C GLU A 91 10.11 -6.58 -20.28
N LYS A 92 9.40 -7.55 -20.84
CA LYS A 92 7.95 -7.66 -20.72
C LYS A 92 7.58 -8.70 -19.67
N LEU A 93 6.80 -8.32 -18.68
CA LEU A 93 6.27 -9.23 -17.68
C LEU A 93 5.09 -10.05 -18.25
N ASP A 94 5.04 -11.34 -17.95
CA ASP A 94 3.93 -12.22 -18.33
C ASP A 94 2.61 -11.78 -17.67
N SER A 95 2.69 -11.39 -16.39
CA SER A 95 1.53 -10.94 -15.62
C SER A 95 1.93 -9.82 -14.66
N VAL A 96 0.95 -9.02 -14.27
CA VAL A 96 1.07 -8.01 -13.20
C VAL A 96 -0.12 -8.16 -12.26
N SER A 97 0.13 -8.00 -10.96
CA SER A 97 -0.91 -8.08 -9.93
C SER A 97 -0.54 -7.17 -8.76
N THR A 98 -1.29 -6.10 -8.56
CA THR A 98 -1.11 -5.15 -7.47
C THR A 98 -2.36 -4.31 -7.26
N ILE A 99 -2.56 -3.78 -6.04
CA ILE A 99 -3.60 -2.79 -5.73
C ILE A 99 -3.27 -1.39 -6.30
N ALA A 100 -2.07 -1.19 -6.82
CA ALA A 100 -1.61 0.05 -7.43
C ALA A 100 -1.87 0.02 -8.95
N ASP A 101 -3.13 0.02 -9.36
CA ASP A 101 -3.57 -0.15 -10.76
C ASP A 101 -2.93 0.86 -11.72
N GLY A 102 -2.75 2.12 -11.28
CA GLY A 102 -2.16 3.20 -12.09
C GLY A 102 -0.71 2.95 -12.48
N ILE A 103 0.00 2.03 -11.80
CA ILE A 103 1.39 1.64 -12.11
C ILE A 103 1.53 0.16 -12.49
N ALA A 104 0.43 -0.55 -12.70
CA ALA A 104 0.42 -1.97 -13.10
C ALA A 104 0.75 -2.14 -14.59
N VAL A 105 1.96 -1.78 -15.00
CA VAL A 105 2.42 -1.78 -16.39
C VAL A 105 3.35 -2.96 -16.65
N LYS A 106 3.03 -3.75 -17.70
CA LYS A 106 3.78 -4.96 -18.05
C LYS A 106 5.14 -4.68 -18.71
N GLU A 107 5.26 -3.58 -19.42
CA GLU A 107 6.41 -3.27 -20.28
C GLU A 107 6.65 -1.76 -20.28
N PRO A 108 7.86 -1.27 -19.95
CA PRO A 108 8.18 0.16 -20.05
C PRO A 108 8.25 0.61 -21.51
N GLY A 109 8.18 1.92 -21.73
CA GLY A 109 8.46 2.49 -23.05
C GLY A 109 9.96 2.54 -23.35
N ASP A 110 10.32 2.59 -24.64
CA ASP A 110 11.73 2.70 -25.05
C ASP A 110 12.33 4.05 -24.67
N ILE A 111 11.60 5.15 -24.88
CA ILE A 111 12.02 6.51 -24.48
C ILE A 111 12.16 6.56 -22.95
N THR A 112 11.15 6.09 -22.21
CA THR A 112 11.13 6.14 -20.75
C THR A 112 12.19 5.24 -20.12
N PHE A 113 12.47 4.08 -20.70
CA PHE A 113 13.56 3.20 -20.29
C PHE A 113 14.93 3.91 -20.40
N ALA A 114 15.23 4.48 -21.57
CA ALA A 114 16.48 5.23 -21.78
C ALA A 114 16.61 6.42 -20.81
N MET A 115 15.52 7.14 -20.56
CA MET A 115 15.47 8.25 -19.60
C MET A 115 15.74 7.78 -18.17
N CYS A 116 15.10 6.67 -17.74
CA CYS A 116 15.33 6.11 -16.41
C CYS A 116 16.79 5.66 -16.22
N GLN A 117 17.39 5.00 -17.22
CA GLN A 117 18.81 4.63 -17.17
C GLN A 117 19.74 5.83 -16.96
N LYS A 118 19.40 6.98 -17.55
CA LYS A 118 20.25 8.16 -17.53
C LYS A 118 20.06 9.05 -16.29
N TYR A 119 18.82 9.21 -15.83
CA TYR A 119 18.47 10.27 -14.87
C TYR A 119 18.01 9.78 -13.50
N VAL A 120 17.67 8.47 -13.34
CA VAL A 120 17.17 7.92 -12.09
C VAL A 120 18.31 7.27 -11.30
N ASP A 121 18.46 7.65 -10.02
CA ASP A 121 19.55 7.15 -9.16
C ASP A 121 19.31 5.71 -8.68
N GLY A 122 18.09 5.23 -8.66
CA GLY A 122 17.75 3.86 -8.31
C GLY A 122 16.24 3.61 -8.33
N ILE A 123 15.87 2.33 -8.43
CA ILE A 123 14.48 1.90 -8.43
C ILE A 123 14.30 0.87 -7.32
N VAL A 124 13.25 1.03 -6.52
CA VAL A 124 12.90 0.12 -5.43
C VAL A 124 11.48 -0.40 -5.61
N THR A 125 11.14 -1.47 -4.89
CA THR A 125 9.78 -2.03 -4.90
C THR A 125 9.15 -2.02 -3.51
N VAL A 126 7.82 -1.88 -3.49
CA VAL A 126 6.98 -1.98 -2.30
C VAL A 126 5.88 -3.01 -2.52
N SER A 127 5.53 -3.75 -1.47
CA SER A 127 4.45 -4.73 -1.50
C SER A 127 3.07 -4.05 -1.37
N ASP A 128 2.01 -4.76 -1.74
CA ASP A 128 0.63 -4.28 -1.56
C ASP A 128 0.29 -4.01 -0.08
N ASP A 129 0.87 -4.76 0.86
CA ASP A 129 0.71 -4.50 2.29
C ASP A 129 1.37 -3.18 2.72
N GLU A 130 2.55 -2.88 2.19
CA GLU A 130 3.26 -1.61 2.45
C GLU A 130 2.50 -0.43 1.83
N ILE A 131 1.96 -0.61 0.62
CA ILE A 131 1.10 0.39 -0.05
C ILE A 131 -0.16 0.65 0.78
N ALA A 132 -0.85 -0.39 1.23
CA ALA A 132 -2.04 -0.28 2.07
C ALA A 132 -1.75 0.45 3.38
N ALA A 133 -0.62 0.17 4.03
CA ALA A 133 -0.19 0.85 5.24
C ALA A 133 0.09 2.35 4.98
N ALA A 134 0.69 2.70 3.84
CA ALA A 134 0.94 4.09 3.46
C ALA A 134 -0.37 4.85 3.18
N ILE A 135 -1.33 4.24 2.49
CA ILE A 135 -2.66 4.83 2.27
C ILE A 135 -3.32 5.12 3.64
N LEU A 136 -3.30 4.16 4.56
CA LEU A 136 -3.88 4.35 5.89
C LEU A 136 -3.19 5.48 6.66
N ALA A 137 -1.86 5.53 6.63
CA ALA A 137 -1.08 6.59 7.27
C ALA A 137 -1.42 7.98 6.71
N LEU A 138 -1.56 8.10 5.38
CA LEU A 138 -1.96 9.34 4.72
C LEU A 138 -3.36 9.80 5.15
N ILE A 139 -4.32 8.88 5.24
CA ILE A 139 -5.67 9.18 5.72
C ILE A 139 -5.64 9.62 7.18
N GLU A 140 -4.92 8.89 8.04
CA GLU A 140 -4.94 9.15 9.49
C GLU A 140 -4.14 10.39 9.88
N GLN A 141 -2.98 10.61 9.27
CA GLN A 141 -2.06 11.67 9.69
C GLN A 141 -2.19 12.94 8.85
N GLN A 142 -2.43 12.82 7.55
CA GLN A 142 -2.46 13.94 6.61
C GLN A 142 -3.86 14.31 6.12
N LYS A 143 -4.88 13.45 6.35
CA LYS A 143 -6.25 13.61 5.85
C LYS A 143 -6.31 13.61 4.30
N LEU A 144 -5.36 12.92 3.69
CA LEU A 144 -5.25 12.77 2.24
C LEU A 144 -5.72 11.37 1.81
N ILE A 145 -6.51 11.34 0.75
CA ILE A 145 -6.94 10.09 0.11
C ILE A 145 -6.14 9.94 -1.17
N THR A 146 -5.37 8.84 -1.28
CA THR A 146 -4.60 8.50 -2.47
C THR A 146 -5.00 7.12 -2.97
N GLU A 147 -4.83 6.88 -4.26
CA GLU A 147 -4.86 5.53 -4.84
C GLU A 147 -3.56 4.78 -4.54
N GLY A 148 -3.52 3.47 -4.82
CA GLY A 148 -2.32 2.66 -4.60
C GLY A 148 -1.08 3.21 -5.30
N ALA A 149 -1.22 3.61 -6.56
CA ALA A 149 -0.13 4.20 -7.35
C ALA A 149 0.41 5.50 -6.74
N GLY A 150 -0.47 6.34 -6.17
CA GLY A 150 -0.08 7.59 -5.51
C GLY A 150 0.62 7.39 -4.17
N ALA A 151 0.40 6.26 -3.48
CA ALA A 151 0.94 6.02 -2.15
C ALA A 151 2.31 5.32 -2.13
N VAL A 152 2.79 4.76 -3.26
CA VAL A 152 4.02 3.95 -3.29
C VAL A 152 5.26 4.73 -2.86
N SER A 153 5.35 6.02 -3.17
CA SER A 153 6.46 6.89 -2.76
C SER A 153 6.55 7.01 -1.24
N VAL A 154 5.41 7.19 -0.57
CA VAL A 154 5.33 7.23 0.91
C VAL A 154 5.62 5.85 1.49
N ALA A 155 5.12 4.77 0.88
CA ALA A 155 5.45 3.41 1.29
C ALA A 155 6.96 3.16 1.26
N ALA A 156 7.66 3.57 0.19
CA ALA A 156 9.11 3.41 0.08
C ALA A 156 9.87 4.15 1.20
N ALA A 157 9.43 5.35 1.56
CA ALA A 157 10.02 6.11 2.67
C ALA A 157 9.71 5.46 4.03
N MET A 158 8.45 5.10 4.30
CA MET A 158 8.00 4.52 5.56
C MET A 158 8.68 3.17 5.88
N PHE A 159 8.91 2.35 4.86
CA PHE A 159 9.50 1.02 5.02
C PHE A 159 11.00 0.95 4.71
N ASN A 160 11.67 2.13 4.73
CA ASN A 160 13.14 2.25 4.57
C ASN A 160 13.68 1.58 3.29
N LYS A 161 12.92 1.62 2.18
CA LYS A 161 13.40 1.14 0.88
C LYS A 161 14.41 2.11 0.26
N VAL A 162 14.34 3.38 0.64
CA VAL A 162 15.27 4.44 0.27
C VAL A 162 15.84 5.02 1.55
N ASP A 163 17.14 5.33 1.55
CA ASP A 163 17.77 6.02 2.68
C ASP A 163 17.31 7.48 2.75
N VAL A 164 16.42 7.74 3.70
CA VAL A 164 15.81 9.07 3.92
C VAL A 164 16.23 9.71 5.24
N LYS A 165 17.06 9.03 6.04
CA LYS A 165 17.40 9.50 7.39
C LYS A 165 18.23 10.79 7.35
N GLY A 166 17.70 11.83 7.99
CA GLY A 166 18.35 13.13 8.07
C GLY A 166 18.33 13.95 6.78
N LYS A 167 17.49 13.54 5.80
CA LYS A 167 17.37 14.20 4.48
C LYS A 167 16.02 14.89 4.36
N LYS A 168 15.97 15.94 3.54
CA LYS A 168 14.74 16.55 3.07
C LYS A 168 14.20 15.76 1.89
N VAL A 169 13.07 15.11 2.08
CA VAL A 169 12.50 14.16 1.13
C VAL A 169 11.16 14.64 0.61
N CYS A 170 11.01 14.66 -0.70
CA CYS A 170 9.74 14.87 -1.37
C CYS A 170 9.20 13.53 -1.86
N CYS A 171 8.07 13.07 -1.30
CA CYS A 171 7.32 11.91 -1.79
C CYS A 171 6.21 12.40 -2.72
N LEU A 172 6.27 12.08 -4.00
CA LEU A 172 5.27 12.49 -4.98
C LEU A 172 3.99 11.65 -4.84
N LEU A 173 2.87 12.30 -4.49
CA LEU A 173 1.54 11.70 -4.45
C LEU A 173 0.84 11.96 -5.79
N SER A 174 0.88 11.00 -6.70
CA SER A 174 0.54 11.22 -8.11
C SER A 174 -0.92 10.94 -8.48
N GLY A 175 -1.75 10.45 -7.55
CA GLY A 175 -3.14 10.14 -7.87
C GLY A 175 -4.03 9.87 -6.66
N GLY A 176 -5.34 10.06 -6.85
CA GLY A 176 -6.36 9.88 -5.80
C GLY A 176 -7.63 9.18 -6.29
N ASN A 177 -7.63 8.59 -7.49
CA ASN A 177 -8.80 7.92 -8.07
C ASN A 177 -8.93 6.48 -7.54
N ILE A 178 -9.21 6.35 -6.23
CA ILE A 178 -9.39 5.06 -5.57
C ILE A 178 -10.88 4.69 -5.47
N ASP A 179 -11.21 3.44 -5.81
CA ASP A 179 -12.53 2.89 -5.57
C ASP A 179 -12.80 2.72 -4.07
N VAL A 180 -14.01 3.10 -3.63
CA VAL A 180 -14.41 3.05 -2.22
C VAL A 180 -14.36 1.62 -1.66
N THR A 181 -14.61 0.60 -2.49
CA THR A 181 -14.53 -0.81 -2.06
C THR A 181 -13.09 -1.23 -1.83
N ILE A 182 -12.16 -0.77 -2.66
CA ILE A 182 -10.70 -0.96 -2.47
C ILE A 182 -10.26 -0.24 -1.19
N LEU A 183 -10.66 1.03 -1.02
CA LEU A 183 -10.37 1.80 0.19
C LEU A 183 -10.85 1.08 1.46
N SER A 184 -12.08 0.54 1.44
CA SER A 184 -12.61 -0.24 2.56
C SER A 184 -11.74 -1.47 2.88
N ARG A 185 -11.26 -2.19 1.86
CA ARG A 185 -10.35 -3.35 2.04
C ARG A 185 -9.00 -2.93 2.62
N VAL A 186 -8.44 -1.82 2.13
CA VAL A 186 -7.18 -1.24 2.62
C VAL A 186 -7.30 -0.88 4.10
N ILE A 187 -8.38 -0.15 4.47
CA ILE A 187 -8.63 0.23 5.86
C ILE A 187 -8.75 -1.01 6.76
N LYS A 188 -9.59 -1.99 6.37
CA LYS A 188 -9.76 -3.22 7.14
C LYS A 188 -8.44 -3.97 7.33
N ARG A 189 -7.64 -4.10 6.26
CA ARG A 189 -6.33 -4.76 6.32
C ARG A 189 -5.34 -4.01 7.20
N GLY A 190 -5.32 -2.67 7.12
CA GLY A 190 -4.50 -1.81 7.95
C GLY A 190 -4.85 -1.92 9.43
N LEU A 191 -6.13 -1.95 9.79
CA LEU A 191 -6.60 -2.13 11.15
C LEU A 191 -6.19 -3.51 11.73
N LEU A 192 -6.27 -4.57 10.93
CA LEU A 192 -5.77 -5.90 11.32
C LEU A 192 -4.25 -5.89 11.55
N LYS A 193 -3.49 -5.31 10.62
CA LYS A 193 -2.02 -5.26 10.68
C LYS A 193 -1.47 -4.38 11.81
N SER A 194 -2.23 -3.38 12.26
CA SER A 194 -1.87 -2.53 13.40
C SER A 194 -2.40 -3.05 14.75
N GLY A 195 -3.08 -4.20 14.76
CA GLY A 195 -3.67 -4.77 15.98
C GLY A 195 -4.86 -3.94 16.51
N ARG A 196 -5.52 -3.15 15.65
CA ARG A 196 -6.71 -2.37 16.00
C ARG A 196 -8.01 -3.16 15.78
N THR A 197 -7.93 -4.24 15.05
CA THR A 197 -8.97 -5.25 14.93
C THR A 197 -8.34 -6.62 15.11
N TYR A 198 -8.95 -7.46 15.91
CA TYR A 198 -8.43 -8.80 16.19
C TYR A 198 -9.56 -9.83 16.26
N SER A 199 -9.33 -11.02 15.70
CA SER A 199 -10.26 -12.15 15.82
C SER A 199 -9.76 -13.11 16.86
N LEU A 200 -10.59 -13.42 17.83
CA LEU A 200 -10.32 -14.31 18.96
C LEU A 200 -11.27 -15.51 18.91
N THR A 201 -10.75 -16.72 19.06
CA THR A 201 -11.55 -17.94 19.21
C THR A 201 -11.38 -18.50 20.61
N ILE A 202 -12.48 -18.66 21.34
CA ILE A 202 -12.51 -19.15 22.70
C ILE A 202 -13.29 -20.47 22.72
N GLU A 203 -12.72 -21.49 23.34
CA GLU A 203 -13.43 -22.73 23.63
C GLU A 203 -14.21 -22.57 24.94
N LEU A 204 -15.49 -22.86 24.89
CA LEU A 204 -16.41 -22.74 26.04
C LEU A 204 -17.20 -24.04 26.24
N LEU A 205 -17.65 -24.24 27.48
CA LEU A 205 -18.73 -25.18 27.74
C LEU A 205 -20.05 -24.57 27.27
N ASP A 206 -20.90 -25.34 26.59
CA ASP A 206 -22.24 -24.86 26.16
C ASP A 206 -23.20 -24.78 27.36
N LYS A 207 -23.02 -23.74 28.17
CA LYS A 207 -23.83 -23.46 29.38
C LYS A 207 -24.25 -21.98 29.41
N PRO A 208 -25.43 -21.69 30.00
CA PRO A 208 -25.87 -20.30 30.20
C PRO A 208 -24.83 -19.49 30.99
N GLY A 209 -24.62 -18.24 30.57
CA GLY A 209 -23.73 -17.29 31.24
C GLY A 209 -22.31 -17.25 30.73
N GLN A 210 -21.81 -18.23 29.96
CA GLN A 210 -20.43 -18.25 29.47
C GLN A 210 -20.10 -17.04 28.58
N LEU A 211 -20.96 -16.72 27.61
CA LEU A 211 -20.81 -15.54 26.76
C LEU A 211 -20.75 -14.24 27.59
N LYS A 212 -21.60 -14.13 28.63
CA LYS A 212 -21.59 -12.95 29.52
C LYS A 212 -20.23 -12.81 30.21
N GLY A 213 -19.68 -13.91 30.77
CA GLY A 213 -18.37 -13.88 31.44
C GLY A 213 -17.25 -13.39 30.50
N VAL A 214 -17.22 -13.87 29.27
CA VAL A 214 -16.26 -13.42 28.26
C VAL A 214 -16.44 -11.93 27.93
N ALA A 215 -17.69 -11.50 27.68
CA ALA A 215 -17.99 -10.12 27.32
C ALA A 215 -17.65 -9.13 28.46
N ASP A 216 -17.94 -9.49 29.71
CA ASP A 216 -17.62 -8.67 30.90
C ASP A 216 -16.10 -8.45 31.03
N ILE A 217 -15.26 -9.47 30.79
CA ILE A 217 -13.81 -9.36 30.82
C ILE A 217 -13.31 -8.45 29.69
N ILE A 218 -13.78 -8.67 28.44
CA ILE A 218 -13.39 -7.85 27.30
C ILE A 218 -13.73 -6.38 27.54
N ALA A 219 -14.93 -6.10 28.04
CA ALA A 219 -15.39 -4.74 28.34
C ALA A 219 -14.56 -4.10 29.46
N LYS A 220 -14.22 -4.86 30.53
CA LYS A 220 -13.38 -4.39 31.64
C LYS A 220 -11.97 -4.00 31.18
N GLU A 221 -11.41 -4.76 30.24
CA GLU A 221 -10.11 -4.45 29.64
C GLU A 221 -10.20 -3.33 28.57
N GLY A 222 -11.40 -2.85 28.24
CA GLY A 222 -11.61 -1.74 27.28
C GLY A 222 -11.64 -2.18 25.82
N GLY A 223 -11.82 -3.48 25.54
CA GLY A 223 -12.08 -4.00 24.20
C GLY A 223 -13.54 -3.76 23.79
N ASN A 224 -13.77 -3.43 22.52
CA ASN A 224 -15.11 -3.32 21.95
C ASN A 224 -15.40 -4.52 21.04
N VAL A 225 -16.61 -5.09 21.17
CA VAL A 225 -17.01 -6.25 20.36
C VAL A 225 -17.67 -5.80 19.07
N ILE A 226 -17.08 -6.17 17.92
CA ILE A 226 -17.61 -5.88 16.59
C ILE A 226 -18.61 -6.96 16.16
N SER A 227 -18.25 -8.24 16.35
CA SER A 227 -19.13 -9.36 16.01
C SER A 227 -18.86 -10.58 16.85
N ILE A 228 -19.87 -11.43 17.01
CA ILE A 228 -19.80 -12.69 17.75
C ILE A 228 -20.44 -13.77 16.88
N HIS A 229 -19.72 -14.90 16.74
CA HIS A 229 -20.22 -16.12 16.14
C HIS A 229 -20.11 -17.24 17.18
N HIS A 230 -21.25 -17.84 17.51
CA HIS A 230 -21.33 -18.95 18.45
C HIS A 230 -21.57 -20.25 17.68
N GLU A 231 -20.55 -21.10 17.64
CA GLU A 231 -20.57 -22.38 16.89
C GLU A 231 -20.66 -23.53 17.87
N ARG A 232 -21.81 -24.25 17.85
CA ARG A 232 -22.09 -25.37 18.77
C ARG A 232 -21.61 -26.74 18.29
N ALA A 233 -21.48 -26.94 17.02
CA ALA A 233 -21.09 -28.20 16.42
C ALA A 233 -20.01 -27.98 15.38
N SER A 234 -18.76 -28.33 15.69
CA SER A 234 -17.70 -28.49 14.71
C SER A 234 -17.07 -29.89 14.84
N GLU A 235 -16.61 -30.48 13.74
CA GLU A 235 -15.85 -31.73 13.76
C GLU A 235 -14.66 -31.56 14.72
N GLY A 236 -14.60 -32.42 15.77
CA GLY A 236 -13.52 -32.41 16.77
C GLY A 236 -13.80 -31.63 18.06
N SER A 237 -14.99 -31.01 18.24
CA SER A 237 -15.36 -30.45 19.55
C SER A 237 -15.93 -31.50 20.49
N ASP A 238 -15.72 -31.33 21.82
CA ASP A 238 -16.43 -32.09 22.84
C ASP A 238 -17.96 -31.91 22.66
N ILE A 239 -18.74 -32.94 22.94
CA ILE A 239 -20.20 -32.93 22.81
C ILE A 239 -20.86 -31.82 23.63
N ASN A 240 -20.23 -31.37 24.71
CA ASN A 240 -20.64 -30.28 25.59
C ASN A 240 -19.87 -28.98 25.33
N GLY A 241 -19.00 -28.95 24.31
CA GLY A 241 -18.19 -27.80 23.96
C GLY A 241 -18.81 -26.93 22.84
N CYS A 242 -18.47 -25.66 22.86
CA CYS A 242 -18.78 -24.74 21.78
C CYS A 242 -17.60 -23.79 21.55
N TYR A 243 -17.52 -23.23 20.35
CA TYR A 243 -16.54 -22.20 20.02
C TYR A 243 -17.21 -20.83 19.89
N LEU A 244 -16.60 -19.87 20.54
CA LEU A 244 -17.02 -18.47 20.44
C LEU A 244 -15.96 -17.71 19.65
N ARG A 245 -16.27 -17.36 18.41
CA ARG A 245 -15.42 -16.50 17.59
C ARG A 245 -15.87 -15.06 17.74
N ILE A 246 -14.98 -14.22 18.27
CA ILE A 246 -15.26 -12.81 18.55
C ILE A 246 -14.30 -11.95 17.71
N VAL A 247 -14.83 -10.96 17.01
CA VAL A 247 -14.04 -9.90 16.40
C VAL A 247 -14.09 -8.68 17.31
N LEU A 248 -12.90 -8.21 17.68
CA LEU A 248 -12.71 -7.11 18.63
C LEU A 248 -12.12 -5.88 17.93
N GLU A 249 -12.56 -4.71 18.35
CA GLU A 249 -11.84 -3.47 18.18
C GLU A 249 -10.93 -3.26 19.38
N THR A 250 -9.65 -3.02 19.12
CA THR A 250 -8.58 -2.92 20.11
C THR A 250 -7.69 -1.71 19.81
N LYS A 251 -6.77 -1.35 20.70
CA LYS A 251 -5.89 -0.19 20.49
C LYS A 251 -4.64 -0.55 19.68
N ASN A 252 -4.03 -1.70 19.99
CA ASN A 252 -2.78 -2.21 19.42
C ASN A 252 -2.54 -3.67 19.89
N PHE A 253 -1.40 -4.23 19.53
CA PHE A 253 -1.04 -5.61 19.91
C PHE A 253 -0.87 -5.80 21.43
N ASP A 254 -0.37 -4.81 22.17
CA ASP A 254 -0.25 -4.89 23.64
C ASP A 254 -1.62 -5.00 24.29
N HIS A 255 -2.60 -4.26 23.81
CA HIS A 255 -3.98 -4.35 24.28
C HIS A 255 -4.61 -5.72 23.99
N ILE A 256 -4.32 -6.31 22.80
CA ILE A 256 -4.72 -7.69 22.49
C ILE A 256 -4.11 -8.66 23.49
N ALA A 257 -2.81 -8.54 23.80
CA ALA A 257 -2.12 -9.39 24.75
C ALA A 257 -2.71 -9.28 26.17
N GLN A 258 -3.08 -8.06 26.58
CA GLN A 258 -3.74 -7.79 27.85
C GLN A 258 -5.11 -8.49 27.95
N ILE A 259 -5.97 -8.36 26.93
CA ILE A 259 -7.27 -9.01 26.87
C ILE A 259 -7.11 -10.55 26.90
N LYS A 260 -6.19 -11.08 26.10
CA LYS A 260 -5.91 -12.53 26.08
C LYS A 260 -5.47 -13.04 27.43
N LYS A 261 -4.59 -12.33 28.11
CA LYS A 261 -4.14 -12.68 29.46
C LYS A 261 -5.29 -12.68 30.45
N ALA A 262 -6.11 -11.63 30.48
CA ALA A 262 -7.26 -11.54 31.40
C ALA A 262 -8.28 -12.68 31.18
N LEU A 263 -8.53 -13.07 29.94
CA LEU A 263 -9.39 -14.21 29.62
C LEU A 263 -8.77 -15.52 30.09
N THR A 264 -7.47 -15.73 29.88
CA THR A 264 -6.75 -16.95 30.32
C THR A 264 -6.70 -17.04 31.84
N ASP A 265 -6.42 -15.93 32.54
CA ASP A 265 -6.39 -15.86 34.01
C ASP A 265 -7.78 -16.16 34.61
N ALA A 266 -8.86 -15.87 33.88
CA ALA A 266 -10.23 -16.24 34.25
C ALA A 266 -10.62 -17.69 33.88
N GLY A 267 -9.70 -18.47 33.33
CA GLY A 267 -9.91 -19.89 33.01
C GLY A 267 -10.49 -20.16 31.61
N PHE A 268 -10.57 -19.15 30.73
CA PHE A 268 -11.01 -19.36 29.34
C PHE A 268 -9.87 -19.86 28.46
N ILE A 269 -10.17 -20.84 27.59
CA ILE A 269 -9.20 -21.43 26.68
C ILE A 269 -9.26 -20.71 25.33
N ILE A 270 -8.15 -20.04 24.97
CA ILE A 270 -8.01 -19.36 23.71
C ILE A 270 -7.36 -20.31 22.70
N LYS A 271 -8.00 -20.52 21.55
CA LYS A 271 -7.44 -21.30 20.44
C LYS A 271 -6.65 -20.39 19.51
N SER A 272 -5.45 -20.83 19.15
CA SER A 272 -4.63 -20.23 18.09
C SER A 272 -4.88 -21.01 16.80
N TYR A 273 -5.29 -20.36 15.72
CA TYR A 273 -5.36 -20.93 14.39
C TYR A 273 -4.24 -20.37 13.53
#